data_dde000c0e93c75db65a1c6a345b27c40
#
_entry.id   dde000c0e93c75db65a1c6a345b27c40
#
_cell.length_a   1.000
_cell.length_b   1.000
_cell.length_c   1.000
_cell.angle_alpha   90.00
_cell.angle_beta   90.00
_cell.angle_gamma   90.00
#
_symmetry.space_group_name_H-M   'P 1'
#
loop_
_entity.id
_entity.type
_entity.pdbx_description
1 polymer ?
#
loop_
_entity_poly.entity_id
_entity_poly.type
_entity_poly.pdbx_seq_one_letter_code
_entity_poly.pdbx_strand_id
1 'polypeptide(L)'
;MATTIFEAAAFHMAVKPVCSRCQHSATFHPHALWWHFSKRGWNDNLSVARERFWCRQCGARIGRRIRPGLLELVKETEEMICLEMPSQAEWKRAVNRFRS
;
A
#
# COMPACT_ATOMS: atom_id res chain seq x y z
N MET A 1 1.89 -14.81 7.30
CA MET A 1 1.25 -14.04 6.24
C MET A 1 1.21 -12.57 6.63
N ALA A 2 1.50 -11.68 5.70
CA ALA A 2 1.54 -10.26 6.02
C ALA A 2 0.14 -9.69 6.24
N THR A 3 -0.04 -8.94 7.31
CA THR A 3 -1.32 -8.29 7.65
C THR A 3 -1.22 -6.77 7.62
N THR A 4 0.00 -6.23 7.51
CA THR A 4 0.24 -4.79 7.46
C THR A 4 1.11 -4.45 6.26
N ILE A 5 1.09 -3.16 5.87
CA ILE A 5 1.97 -2.68 4.79
C ILE A 5 3.44 -2.83 5.18
N PHE A 6 3.74 -2.61 6.46
CA PHE A 6 5.10 -2.80 6.98
C PHE A 6 5.58 -4.24 6.76
N GLU A 7 4.76 -5.22 7.11
CA GLU A 7 5.11 -6.63 6.90
C GLU A 7 5.27 -6.96 5.43
N ALA A 8 4.40 -6.43 4.58
CA ALA A 8 4.53 -6.60 3.13
C ALA A 8 5.87 -6.08 2.64
N ALA A 9 6.30 -4.90 3.10
CA ALA A 9 7.60 -4.34 2.75
C ALA A 9 8.75 -5.22 3.25
N ALA A 10 8.63 -5.74 4.48
CA ALA A 10 9.66 -6.60 5.06
C ALA A 10 9.83 -7.91 4.26
N PHE A 11 8.75 -8.42 3.67
CA PHE A 11 8.77 -9.62 2.85
C PHE A 11 8.94 -9.33 1.34
N HIS A 12 9.18 -8.07 0.98
CA HIS A 12 9.34 -7.64 -0.43
C HIS A 12 8.12 -7.97 -1.29
N MET A 13 6.92 -7.78 -0.74
CA MET A 13 5.65 -7.99 -1.44
C MET A 13 5.02 -6.64 -1.77
N ALA A 14 4.76 -6.39 -3.05
CA ALA A 14 4.08 -5.17 -3.47
C ALA A 14 2.60 -5.21 -3.10
N VAL A 15 2.00 -4.04 -2.89
CA VAL A 15 0.59 -3.90 -2.53
C VAL A 15 -0.20 -3.49 -3.77
N LYS A 16 -1.21 -4.28 -4.11
CA LYS A 16 -2.02 -4.10 -5.31
C LYS A 16 -3.50 -3.93 -4.95
N PRO A 17 -3.99 -2.70 -4.83
CA PRO A 17 -5.43 -2.49 -4.65
C PRO A 17 -6.17 -2.82 -5.95
N VAL A 18 -7.27 -3.56 -5.82
CA VAL A 18 -8.12 -3.98 -6.93
C VAL A 18 -9.52 -3.40 -6.74
N CYS A 19 -10.00 -2.63 -7.72
CA CYS A 19 -11.32 -2.03 -7.64
C CYS A 19 -12.40 -3.11 -7.62
N SER A 20 -13.37 -2.98 -6.70
CA SER A 20 -14.45 -3.93 -6.57
C SER A 20 -15.47 -3.83 -7.72
N ARG A 21 -15.48 -2.72 -8.46
CA ARG A 21 -16.44 -2.47 -9.52
C ARG A 21 -15.91 -2.75 -10.92
N CYS A 22 -14.77 -2.17 -11.28
CA CYS A 22 -14.26 -2.27 -12.65
C CYS A 22 -13.01 -3.15 -12.76
N GLN A 23 -12.55 -3.73 -11.66
CA GLN A 23 -11.36 -4.59 -11.61
C GLN A 23 -10.05 -3.87 -11.96
N HIS A 24 -10.08 -2.53 -12.09
CA HIS A 24 -8.85 -1.77 -12.30
C HIS A 24 -7.94 -1.93 -11.09
N SER A 25 -6.65 -2.08 -11.35
CA SER A 25 -5.67 -2.25 -10.29
C SER A 25 -4.42 -1.42 -10.55
N ALA A 26 -3.68 -1.16 -9.49
CA ALA A 26 -2.38 -0.52 -9.54
C ALA A 26 -1.48 -1.23 -8.53
N THR A 27 -0.19 -1.26 -8.79
CA THR A 27 0.77 -1.92 -7.88
C THR A 27 1.67 -0.86 -7.28
N PHE A 28 1.75 -0.83 -5.94
CA PHE A 28 2.53 0.15 -5.21
C PHE A 28 3.78 -0.48 -4.63
N HIS A 29 4.88 0.28 -4.68
CA HIS A 29 6.11 -0.11 -4.02
C HIS A 29 5.87 -0.17 -2.51
N PRO A 30 6.16 -1.31 -1.85
CA PRO A 30 5.73 -1.49 -0.46
C PRO A 30 6.45 -0.57 0.52
N HIS A 31 7.74 -0.32 0.38
CA HIS A 31 8.49 0.56 1.27
C HIS A 31 8.00 2.01 1.15
N ALA A 32 7.78 2.47 -0.08
CA ALA A 32 7.27 3.82 -0.33
C ALA A 32 5.87 3.98 0.22
N LEU A 33 5.02 2.98 0.05
CA LEU A 33 3.64 3.01 0.56
C LEU A 33 3.62 3.01 2.09
N TRP A 34 4.44 2.17 2.73
CA TRP A 34 4.57 2.16 4.17
C TRP A 34 4.99 3.54 4.71
N TRP A 35 5.99 4.17 4.08
CA TRP A 35 6.46 5.49 4.50
C TRP A 35 5.37 6.54 4.38
N HIS A 36 4.60 6.49 3.28
CA HIS A 36 3.48 7.37 3.05
C HIS A 36 2.44 7.30 4.18
N PHE A 37 2.11 6.09 4.62
CA PHE A 37 1.19 5.88 5.73
C PHE A 37 1.80 6.30 7.07
N SER A 38 3.06 5.95 7.28
CA SER A 38 3.77 6.23 8.53
C SER A 38 3.88 7.74 8.81
N LYS A 39 4.24 8.52 7.80
CA LYS A 39 4.34 9.98 7.93
C LYS A 39 3.02 10.64 8.32
N ARG A 40 1.92 10.05 7.91
CA ARG A 40 0.57 10.58 8.15
C ARG A 40 -0.08 10.02 9.39
N GLY A 41 0.59 9.08 10.05
CA GLY A 41 0.02 8.42 11.23
C GLY A 41 -1.18 7.55 10.91
N TRP A 42 -1.30 7.07 9.68
CA TRP A 42 -2.39 6.21 9.26
C TRP A 42 -2.13 4.76 9.64
N ASN A 43 -3.19 4.04 10.00
CA ASN A 43 -3.11 2.62 10.30
C ASN A 43 -2.78 1.84 9.02
N ASP A 44 -1.69 1.08 9.05
CA ASP A 44 -1.23 0.32 7.88
C ASP A 44 -1.72 -1.13 7.87
N ASN A 45 -2.63 -1.50 8.76
CA ASN A 45 -3.28 -2.80 8.69
C ASN A 45 -4.05 -2.89 7.36
N LEU A 46 -3.83 -3.95 6.60
CA LEU A 46 -4.37 -4.05 5.25
C LEU A 46 -5.88 -3.93 5.17
N SER A 47 -6.60 -4.44 6.17
CA SER A 47 -8.06 -4.34 6.20
C SER A 47 -8.57 -2.92 6.43
N VAL A 48 -7.77 -2.08 7.10
CA VAL A 48 -8.09 -0.67 7.36
C VAL A 48 -7.52 0.23 6.27
N ALA A 49 -6.30 -0.07 5.82
CA ALA A 49 -5.59 0.73 4.83
C ALA A 49 -6.34 0.83 3.49
N ARG A 50 -7.11 -0.19 3.12
CA ARG A 50 -7.87 -0.17 1.86
C ARG A 50 -8.83 1.02 1.78
N GLU A 51 -9.24 1.58 2.91
CA GLU A 51 -10.13 2.75 2.95
C GLU A 51 -9.44 4.04 2.51
N ARG A 52 -8.11 4.04 2.42
CA ARG A 52 -7.31 5.18 1.96
C ARG A 52 -7.08 5.17 0.44
N PHE A 53 -7.55 4.14 -0.24
CA PHE A 53 -7.42 4.02 -1.70
C PHE A 53 -8.77 4.21 -2.38
N TRP A 54 -8.74 4.60 -3.64
CA TRP A 54 -9.95 4.63 -4.47
C TRP A 54 -9.57 4.45 -5.94
N CYS A 55 -10.53 3.96 -6.73
CA CYS A 55 -10.31 3.75 -8.14
C CYS A 55 -10.45 5.07 -8.91
N ARG A 56 -9.39 5.49 -9.58
CA ARG A 56 -9.41 6.74 -10.35
C ARG A 56 -10.31 6.63 -11.58
N GLN A 57 -10.41 5.47 -12.19
CA GLN A 57 -11.28 5.27 -13.35
C GLN A 57 -12.75 5.40 -12.98
N CYS A 58 -13.17 4.77 -11.89
CA CYS A 58 -14.55 4.91 -11.41
C CYS A 58 -14.82 6.34 -10.95
N GLY A 59 -13.86 6.98 -10.30
CA GLY A 59 -13.99 8.37 -9.88
C GLY A 59 -14.21 9.30 -11.05
N ALA A 60 -13.51 9.09 -12.16
CA ALA A 60 -13.66 9.90 -13.36
C ALA A 60 -15.00 9.65 -14.08
N ARG A 61 -15.48 8.40 -14.08
CA ARG A 61 -16.71 8.03 -14.79
C ARG A 61 -17.97 8.40 -14.04
N ILE A 62 -18.01 8.20 -12.72
CA ILE A 62 -19.24 8.34 -11.94
C ILE A 62 -19.15 9.40 -10.85
N GLY A 63 -18.01 10.08 -10.73
CA GLY A 63 -17.81 11.13 -9.74
C GLY A 63 -17.79 10.67 -8.30
N ARG A 64 -17.63 9.37 -8.06
CA ARG A 64 -17.60 8.79 -6.72
C ARG A 64 -16.28 8.09 -6.46
N ARG A 65 -15.82 8.12 -5.21
CA ARG A 65 -14.65 7.34 -4.79
C ARG A 65 -15.09 5.91 -4.52
N ILE A 66 -14.70 5.00 -5.38
CA ILE A 66 -14.97 3.57 -5.20
C ILE A 66 -13.74 2.95 -4.53
N ARG A 67 -13.93 2.42 -3.33
CA ARG A 67 -12.85 1.79 -2.57
C ARG A 67 -12.52 0.42 -3.15
N PRO A 68 -11.26 -0.03 -3.04
CA PRO A 68 -10.92 -1.37 -3.48
C PRO A 68 -11.64 -2.41 -2.62
N GLY A 69 -12.05 -3.50 -3.27
CA GLY A 69 -12.60 -4.64 -2.53
C GLY A 69 -11.52 -5.44 -1.85
N LEU A 70 -10.27 -5.31 -2.32
CA LEU A 70 -9.17 -6.14 -1.88
C LEU A 70 -7.85 -5.41 -2.08
N LEU A 71 -6.93 -5.56 -1.12
CA LEU A 71 -5.52 -5.22 -1.30
C LEU A 71 -4.75 -6.52 -1.44
N GLU A 72 -4.35 -6.85 -2.66
CA GLU A 72 -3.55 -8.05 -2.91
C GLU A 72 -2.08 -7.79 -2.61
N LEU A 73 -1.41 -8.82 -2.13
CA LEU A 73 0.05 -8.82 -2.01
C LEU A 73 0.60 -9.62 -3.17
N VAL A 74 1.44 -8.98 -3.97
CA VAL A 74 2.02 -9.58 -5.17
C VAL A 74 3.53 -9.42 -5.14
N LYS A 75 4.21 -10.18 -5.99
CA LYS A 75 5.65 -10.08 -6.12
C LYS A 75 6.02 -8.70 -6.66
N GLU A 76 7.11 -8.11 -6.14
CA GLU A 76 7.61 -6.83 -6.64
C GLU A 76 7.98 -6.92 -8.12
N THR A 77 7.63 -5.87 -8.87
CA THR A 77 7.95 -5.73 -10.29
C THR A 77 8.62 -4.39 -10.55
N GLU A 78 9.11 -4.18 -11.76
CA GLU A 78 9.70 -2.90 -12.14
C GLU A 78 8.66 -1.81 -12.38
N GLU A 79 7.42 -2.19 -12.65
CA GLU A 79 6.32 -1.27 -12.96
C GLU A 79 5.45 -0.96 -11.75
N MET A 80 6.07 -0.54 -10.66
CA MET A 80 5.34 -0.16 -9.45
C MET A 80 5.23 1.35 -9.33
N ILE A 81 4.10 1.83 -8.80
CA ILE A 81 3.95 3.23 -8.42
C ILE A 81 4.82 3.45 -7.20
N CYS A 82 5.84 4.29 -7.36
CA CYS A 82 6.77 4.59 -6.28
C CYS A 82 6.48 5.99 -5.74
N LEU A 83 5.98 6.05 -4.51
CA LEU A 83 5.82 7.29 -3.78
C LEU A 83 7.16 7.68 -3.16
N GLU A 84 7.18 8.71 -2.32
CA GLU A 84 8.40 9.09 -1.64
C GLU A 84 8.97 7.93 -0.82
N MET A 85 10.23 7.57 -1.05
CA MET A 85 10.87 6.47 -0.34
C MET A 85 11.38 6.92 1.03
N PRO A 86 11.32 6.04 2.05
CA PRO A 86 11.97 6.33 3.31
C PRO A 86 13.49 6.27 3.16
N SER A 87 14.20 7.00 4.03
CA SER A 87 15.65 6.84 4.11
C SER A 87 15.99 5.48 4.70
N GLN A 88 17.22 5.00 4.47
CA GLN A 88 17.66 3.75 5.08
C GLN A 88 17.61 3.81 6.62
N ALA A 89 17.92 4.97 7.19
CA ALA A 89 17.87 5.16 8.63
C ALA A 89 16.45 5.00 9.18
N GLU A 90 15.46 5.57 8.48
CA GLU A 90 14.06 5.45 8.87
C GLU A 90 13.58 4.01 8.80
N TRP A 91 13.94 3.30 7.73
CA TRP A 91 13.58 1.90 7.56
C TRP A 91 14.23 1.02 8.63
N LYS A 92 15.52 1.20 8.88
CA LYS A 92 16.24 0.44 9.93
C LYS A 92 15.64 0.67 11.31
N ARG A 93 15.25 1.90 11.60
CA ARG A 93 14.61 2.23 12.87
C ARG A 93 13.29 1.49 13.05
N ALA A 94 12.48 1.44 11.99
CA ALA A 94 11.21 0.74 12.01
C ALA A 94 11.40 -0.77 12.19
N VAL A 95 12.37 -1.36 11.50
CA VAL A 95 12.69 -2.79 11.62
C VAL A 95 13.14 -3.12 13.04
N ASN A 96 13.97 -2.27 13.63
CA ASN A 96 14.45 -2.48 15.00
C ASN A 96 13.30 -2.43 16.02
N ARG A 97 12.35 -1.50 15.83
CA ARG A 97 11.17 -1.43 16.69
C ARG A 97 10.27 -2.66 16.53
N PHE A 98 10.16 -3.17 15.32
CA PHE A 98 9.35 -4.37 15.04
C PHE A 98 9.94 -5.61 15.71
N ARG A 99 11.27 -5.71 15.78
CA ARG A 99 11.96 -6.85 16.36
C ARG A 99 12.02 -6.83 17.90
N SER A 100 11.85 -5.69 18.49
CA SER A 100 11.88 -5.57 19.97
C SER A 100 10.51 -5.80 20.62
#